data_5ffee232e737633070527f6c4f5bb64d
#
_entry.id   5ffee232e737633070527f6c4f5bb64d
#
_cell.length_a   1.000
_cell.length_b   1.000
_cell.length_c   1.000
_cell.angle_alpha   90.00
_cell.angle_beta   90.00
_cell.angle_gamma   90.00
#
_symmetry.space_group_name_H-M   'P 1'
#
loop_
_entity.id
_entity.type
_entity.pdbx_description
1 polymer ?
#
loop_
_entity_poly.entity_id
_entity_poly.type
_entity_poly.pdbx_seq_one_letter_code
_entity_poly.pdbx_strand_id
1 'polypeptide(L)'
;AGCTNPIYLEYNSNADFDDGSCATLIVLGCMDSTAYNYDPAANVELPGSCIPFVYGCMDPVMFNYDPLATAADTCIPYIYGCTDASMFNYDINANTDNGSCIPFVYGCTDSTMYNYNVLANTDNGTCIPFIYGCTDVLAINYNVLANTDDGSCIDVVLGCTDSTAFN
;
A
#
# COMPACT_ATOMS: atom_id res chain seq x y z
N ALA A 1 -0.83 65.68 32.01
CA ALA A 1 -1.35 64.62 32.87
C ALA A 1 -1.90 63.50 31.96
N GLY A 2 -1.91 62.25 32.44
CA GLY A 2 -2.36 61.07 31.73
C GLY A 2 -1.82 59.79 32.40
N CYS A 3 -2.16 58.59 31.86
CA CYS A 3 -1.61 57.35 32.37
C CYS A 3 -0.11 57.26 32.09
N THR A 4 0.69 57.14 33.13
CA THR A 4 2.16 57.05 33.02
C THR A 4 2.69 55.62 33.06
N ASN A 5 1.82 54.60 33.23
CA ASN A 5 2.21 53.20 33.35
C ASN A 5 2.06 52.45 32.02
N PRO A 6 3.12 51.98 31.39
CA PRO A 6 3.09 51.38 30.04
C PRO A 6 2.41 49.99 29.98
N ILE A 7 1.96 49.44 31.08
CA ILE A 7 1.20 48.18 31.08
C ILE A 7 -0.31 48.40 30.81
N TYR A 8 -0.73 49.66 30.70
CA TYR A 8 -2.13 50.01 30.41
C TYR A 8 -2.30 50.58 29.00
N LEU A 9 -3.47 50.32 28.39
CA LEU A 9 -3.76 50.83 27.03
C LEU A 9 -3.77 52.32 26.94
N GLU A 10 -4.14 53.00 28.01
CA GLU A 10 -4.23 54.43 28.12
C GLU A 10 -2.87 55.11 28.34
N TYR A 11 -1.77 54.34 28.30
CA TYR A 11 -0.43 54.87 28.48
C TYR A 11 -0.11 56.02 27.52
N ASN A 12 0.32 57.14 28.11
CA ASN A 12 0.77 58.32 27.37
C ASN A 12 2.21 58.67 27.74
N SER A 13 3.12 58.41 26.79
CA SER A 13 4.57 58.65 26.96
C SER A 13 4.92 60.15 27.17
N ASN A 14 4.02 61.08 26.88
CA ASN A 14 4.16 62.52 27.07
C ASN A 14 3.53 63.04 28.37
N ALA A 15 3.00 62.14 29.22
CA ALA A 15 2.43 62.52 30.50
C ALA A 15 3.55 62.57 31.56
N ASP A 16 3.74 63.73 32.19
CA ASP A 16 4.69 63.93 33.29
C ASP A 16 4.05 63.63 34.65
N PHE A 17 2.73 63.42 34.70
CA PHE A 17 1.97 63.17 35.92
C PHE A 17 0.79 62.24 35.67
N ASP A 18 0.67 61.22 36.54
CA ASP A 18 -0.42 60.27 36.54
C ASP A 18 -1.68 60.94 37.11
N ASP A 19 -2.75 60.97 36.30
CA ASP A 19 -4.05 61.53 36.65
C ASP A 19 -5.09 60.50 37.04
N GLY A 20 -4.67 59.21 37.18
CA GLY A 20 -5.56 58.08 37.50
C GLY A 20 -6.33 57.51 36.31
N SER A 21 -5.96 57.91 35.07
CA SER A 21 -6.62 57.40 33.84
C SER A 21 -6.17 55.99 33.42
N CYS A 22 -5.21 55.37 34.11
CA CYS A 22 -4.82 53.98 33.86
C CYS A 22 -5.96 53.03 34.29
N ALA A 23 -6.66 52.45 33.32
CA ALA A 23 -7.87 51.64 33.57
C ALA A 23 -7.79 50.25 33.00
N THR A 24 -7.28 50.09 31.76
CA THR A 24 -7.35 48.86 30.99
C THR A 24 -5.97 48.23 30.86
N LEU A 25 -5.73 47.12 31.54
CA LEU A 25 -4.48 46.35 31.38
C LEU A 25 -4.34 45.84 29.97
N ILE A 26 -3.11 45.92 29.42
CA ILE A 26 -2.77 45.29 28.16
C ILE A 26 -2.77 43.77 28.35
N VAL A 27 -3.59 43.07 27.59
CA VAL A 27 -3.61 41.61 27.46
C VAL A 27 -3.22 41.27 26.04
N LEU A 28 -2.01 40.73 25.88
CA LEU A 28 -1.47 40.33 24.59
C LEU A 28 -2.00 38.94 24.21
N GLY A 29 -2.49 38.77 22.98
CA GLY A 29 -2.96 37.49 22.48
C GLY A 29 -3.45 37.58 21.03
N CYS A 30 -3.96 36.45 20.52
CA CYS A 30 -4.61 36.42 19.21
C CYS A 30 -6.03 36.97 19.32
N MET A 31 -6.32 38.02 18.56
CA MET A 31 -7.65 38.66 18.51
C MET A 31 -8.52 38.17 17.34
N ASP A 32 -7.99 37.30 16.47
CA ASP A 32 -8.74 36.71 15.37
C ASP A 32 -9.61 35.56 15.88
N SER A 33 -10.93 35.75 15.89
CA SER A 33 -11.91 34.75 16.34
C SER A 33 -11.96 33.49 15.46
N THR A 34 -11.31 33.50 14.30
CA THR A 34 -11.18 32.35 13.39
C THR A 34 -9.89 31.55 13.61
N ALA A 35 -9.03 32.01 14.51
CA ALA A 35 -7.78 31.33 14.84
C ALA A 35 -7.98 30.27 15.94
N TYR A 36 -7.14 29.22 15.89
CA TYR A 36 -7.13 28.13 16.88
C TYR A 36 -6.87 28.61 18.31
N ASN A 37 -5.97 29.59 18.45
CA ASN A 37 -5.58 30.14 19.74
C ASN A 37 -6.17 31.52 20.01
N TYR A 38 -7.40 31.76 19.52
CA TYR A 38 -8.15 32.98 19.84
C TYR A 38 -8.29 33.18 21.34
N ASP A 39 -7.94 34.37 21.80
CA ASP A 39 -8.09 34.76 23.19
C ASP A 39 -9.11 35.92 23.29
N PRO A 40 -10.33 35.68 23.80
CA PRO A 40 -11.37 36.72 23.91
C PRO A 40 -11.00 37.80 24.96
N ALA A 41 -10.01 37.56 25.81
CA ALA A 41 -9.54 38.56 26.79
C ALA A 41 -8.46 39.47 26.22
N ALA A 42 -7.86 39.10 25.09
CA ALA A 42 -6.82 39.90 24.42
C ALA A 42 -7.40 41.23 23.92
N ASN A 43 -6.71 42.33 24.18
CA ASN A 43 -7.03 43.67 23.71
C ASN A 43 -5.91 44.33 22.90
N VAL A 44 -4.76 43.62 22.79
CA VAL A 44 -3.64 43.99 21.90
C VAL A 44 -3.17 42.75 21.19
N GLU A 45 -3.20 42.78 19.85
CA GLU A 45 -2.71 41.68 19.07
C GLU A 45 -1.17 41.64 19.05
N LEU A 46 -0.63 40.49 19.38
CA LEU A 46 0.79 40.22 19.19
C LEU A 46 1.04 39.78 17.72
N PRO A 47 1.80 40.54 16.90
CA PRO A 47 2.00 40.21 15.52
C PRO A 47 2.49 38.78 15.29
N GLY A 48 1.78 38.01 14.49
CA GLY A 48 2.11 36.62 14.18
C GLY A 48 1.78 35.61 15.29
N SER A 49 1.04 36.01 16.33
CA SER A 49 0.61 35.07 17.39
C SER A 49 -0.57 34.20 17.02
N CYS A 50 -1.39 34.60 16.03
CA CYS A 50 -2.55 33.83 15.64
C CYS A 50 -2.14 32.57 14.86
N ILE A 51 -2.60 31.41 15.34
CA ILE A 51 -2.36 30.11 14.75
C ILE A 51 -3.61 29.70 13.99
N PRO A 52 -3.56 29.46 12.68
CA PRO A 52 -4.72 29.00 11.93
C PRO A 52 -5.11 27.57 12.33
N PHE A 53 -6.38 27.20 12.10
CA PHE A 53 -6.76 25.79 12.16
C PHE A 53 -6.08 25.01 11.05
N VAL A 54 -5.36 23.95 11.43
CA VAL A 54 -4.81 22.93 10.54
C VAL A 54 -5.54 21.63 10.82
N TYR A 55 -6.39 21.24 9.85
CA TYR A 55 -7.16 20.00 9.97
C TYR A 55 -6.34 18.81 9.55
N GLY A 56 -6.33 17.76 10.37
CA GLY A 56 -5.58 16.52 10.10
C GLY A 56 -5.85 15.46 11.16
N CYS A 57 -5.36 14.26 10.90
CA CYS A 57 -5.44 13.19 11.89
C CYS A 57 -4.47 13.45 13.04
N MET A 58 -4.99 13.58 14.25
CA MET A 58 -4.23 13.86 15.46
C MET A 58 -3.79 12.59 16.22
N ASP A 59 -4.14 11.40 15.73
CA ASP A 59 -3.76 10.14 16.35
C ASP A 59 -2.45 9.62 15.77
N PRO A 60 -1.36 9.53 16.57
CA PRO A 60 -0.03 9.16 16.09
C PRO A 60 0.10 7.68 15.65
N VAL A 61 -0.91 6.84 15.92
CA VAL A 61 -0.93 5.44 15.49
C VAL A 61 -1.64 5.23 14.15
N MET A 62 -2.05 6.30 13.49
CA MET A 62 -2.73 6.25 12.19
C MET A 62 -1.80 6.58 11.04
N PHE A 63 -2.13 6.03 9.85
CA PHE A 63 -1.33 6.17 8.63
C PHE A 63 -1.15 7.62 8.19
N ASN A 64 -2.21 8.44 8.30
CA ASN A 64 -2.21 9.85 7.89
C ASN A 64 -2.05 10.82 9.06
N TYR A 65 -1.34 10.40 10.12
CA TYR A 65 -1.05 11.29 11.24
C TYR A 65 -0.34 12.57 10.80
N ASP A 66 -0.88 13.71 11.24
CA ASP A 66 -0.27 15.02 11.02
C ASP A 66 0.09 15.66 12.37
N PRO A 67 1.39 15.75 12.71
CA PRO A 67 1.83 16.36 13.98
C PRO A 67 1.59 17.86 14.06
N LEU A 68 1.25 18.53 12.95
CA LEU A 68 0.95 19.96 12.89
C LEU A 68 -0.55 20.24 12.98
N ALA A 69 -1.40 19.21 12.97
CA ALA A 69 -2.83 19.38 13.09
C ALA A 69 -3.21 20.03 14.43
N THR A 70 -4.04 21.06 14.36
CA THR A 70 -4.63 21.77 15.51
C THR A 70 -6.12 21.47 15.67
N ALA A 71 -6.72 20.83 14.65
CA ALA A 71 -8.11 20.40 14.63
C ALA A 71 -8.23 19.00 14.03
N ALA A 72 -9.10 18.18 14.63
CA ALA A 72 -9.29 16.80 14.21
C ALA A 72 -9.95 16.69 12.84
N ASP A 73 -9.43 15.82 11.98
CA ASP A 73 -10.00 15.35 10.74
C ASP A 73 -9.95 13.81 10.69
N THR A 74 -10.43 13.22 9.60
CA THR A 74 -10.55 11.79 9.44
C THR A 74 -9.18 11.09 9.51
N CYS A 75 -9.08 10.13 10.43
CA CYS A 75 -7.92 9.25 10.55
C CYS A 75 -8.08 7.99 9.69
N ILE A 76 -7.02 7.62 8.99
CA ILE A 76 -6.93 6.41 8.16
C ILE A 76 -6.03 5.41 8.88
N PRO A 77 -6.51 4.20 9.19
CA PRO A 77 -5.68 3.16 9.81
C PRO A 77 -4.64 2.61 8.82
N TYR A 78 -3.58 2.00 9.33
CA TYR A 78 -2.68 1.19 8.52
C TYR A 78 -3.42 -0.06 8.02
N ILE A 79 -3.42 -0.25 6.69
CA ILE A 79 -3.95 -1.45 6.03
C ILE A 79 -2.76 -2.11 5.32
N TYR A 80 -2.30 -3.23 5.89
CA TYR A 80 -1.11 -3.91 5.41
C TYR A 80 -1.45 -4.92 4.31
N GLY A 81 -0.66 -4.91 3.23
CA GLY A 81 -0.79 -5.81 2.11
C GLY A 81 0.26 -5.54 1.05
N CYS A 82 0.16 -6.21 -0.09
CA CYS A 82 1.01 -5.89 -1.25
C CYS A 82 0.47 -4.64 -1.95
N THR A 83 1.26 -3.57 -1.98
CA THR A 83 0.90 -2.28 -2.59
C THR A 83 1.38 -2.13 -4.04
N ASP A 84 2.09 -3.13 -4.59
CA ASP A 84 2.58 -3.12 -5.97
C ASP A 84 1.53 -3.73 -6.91
N ALA A 85 0.92 -2.91 -7.77
CA ALA A 85 -0.11 -3.32 -8.72
C ALA A 85 0.39 -4.30 -9.81
N SER A 86 1.70 -4.49 -9.94
CA SER A 86 2.30 -5.47 -10.86
C SER A 86 2.41 -6.88 -10.27
N MET A 87 2.01 -7.08 -9.03
CA MET A 87 2.12 -8.36 -8.32
C MET A 87 0.81 -9.14 -8.30
N PHE A 88 0.94 -10.47 -8.22
CA PHE A 88 -0.20 -11.40 -8.24
C PHE A 88 -1.21 -11.17 -7.10
N ASN A 89 -0.72 -10.84 -5.91
CA ASN A 89 -1.52 -10.63 -4.71
C ASN A 89 -1.67 -9.15 -4.34
N TYR A 90 -1.66 -8.26 -5.34
CA TYR A 90 -1.93 -6.84 -5.13
C TYR A 90 -3.25 -6.62 -4.37
N ASP A 91 -3.21 -5.82 -3.32
CA ASP A 91 -4.39 -5.40 -2.58
C ASP A 91 -4.62 -3.90 -2.76
N ILE A 92 -5.68 -3.54 -3.49
CA ILE A 92 -6.05 -2.14 -3.78
C ILE A 92 -6.38 -1.33 -2.50
N ASN A 93 -6.74 -2.01 -1.41
CA ASN A 93 -7.08 -1.36 -0.14
C ASN A 93 -5.85 -1.14 0.75
N ALA A 94 -4.74 -1.84 0.48
CA ALA A 94 -3.52 -1.69 1.25
C ALA A 94 -2.90 -0.31 1.02
N ASN A 95 -2.55 0.36 2.13
CA ASN A 95 -1.81 1.62 2.13
C ASN A 95 -0.37 1.48 2.65
N THR A 96 -0.02 0.28 3.10
CA THR A 96 1.29 0.00 3.68
C THR A 96 1.78 -1.37 3.23
N ASP A 97 2.91 -1.40 2.54
CA ASP A 97 3.52 -2.65 2.11
C ASP A 97 4.06 -3.43 3.33
N ASN A 98 3.70 -4.70 3.40
CA ASN A 98 4.15 -5.63 4.45
C ASN A 98 5.20 -6.62 3.94
N GLY A 99 5.72 -6.46 2.71
CA GLY A 99 6.68 -7.35 2.09
C GLY A 99 6.09 -8.68 1.60
N SER A 100 4.75 -8.80 1.52
CA SER A 100 4.09 -10.04 1.09
C SER A 100 3.86 -10.14 -0.41
N CYS A 101 4.37 -9.21 -1.21
CA CYS A 101 4.16 -9.20 -2.65
C CYS A 101 4.68 -10.48 -3.32
N ILE A 102 3.84 -11.13 -4.10
CA ILE A 102 4.12 -12.37 -4.83
C ILE A 102 4.13 -12.05 -6.33
N PRO A 103 5.21 -12.32 -7.04
CA PRO A 103 5.24 -12.10 -8.49
C PRO A 103 4.33 -13.08 -9.24
N PHE A 104 3.91 -12.72 -10.44
CA PHE A 104 3.26 -13.66 -11.35
C PHE A 104 4.25 -14.74 -11.78
N VAL A 105 3.87 -16.02 -11.60
CA VAL A 105 4.58 -17.18 -12.11
C VAL A 105 3.65 -17.90 -13.09
N TYR A 106 3.93 -17.76 -14.37
CA TYR A 106 3.09 -18.30 -15.42
C TYR A 106 3.43 -19.77 -15.71
N GLY A 107 2.39 -20.58 -15.94
CA GLY A 107 2.51 -21.99 -16.29
C GLY A 107 1.16 -22.68 -16.29
N CYS A 108 1.16 -24.00 -16.53
CA CYS A 108 -0.05 -24.80 -16.38
C CYS A 108 -0.36 -24.98 -14.89
N THR A 109 -1.53 -24.50 -14.45
CA THR A 109 -1.99 -24.58 -13.04
C THR A 109 -2.94 -25.75 -12.78
N ASP A 110 -3.30 -26.53 -13.82
CA ASP A 110 -4.13 -27.71 -13.68
C ASP A 110 -3.28 -28.93 -13.35
N SER A 111 -3.44 -29.47 -12.12
CA SER A 111 -2.70 -30.65 -11.63
C SER A 111 -3.02 -31.95 -12.37
N THR A 112 -4.05 -31.98 -13.22
CA THR A 112 -4.41 -33.14 -14.05
C THR A 112 -3.71 -33.15 -15.40
N MET A 113 -2.88 -32.17 -15.69
CA MET A 113 -2.18 -32.01 -16.95
C MET A 113 -0.72 -32.47 -16.87
N TYR A 114 -0.20 -32.94 -18.01
CA TYR A 114 1.16 -33.48 -18.15
C TYR A 114 2.26 -32.49 -17.75
N ASN A 115 2.10 -31.21 -18.12
CA ASN A 115 3.05 -30.13 -17.84
C ASN A 115 2.64 -29.25 -16.67
N TYR A 116 1.91 -29.81 -15.70
CA TYR A 116 1.58 -29.10 -14.48
C TYR A 116 2.80 -28.48 -13.81
N ASN A 117 2.72 -27.21 -13.47
CA ASN A 117 3.77 -26.51 -12.74
C ASN A 117 3.27 -26.11 -11.35
N VAL A 118 3.73 -26.79 -10.31
CA VAL A 118 3.36 -26.54 -8.92
C VAL A 118 3.71 -25.13 -8.42
N LEU A 119 4.64 -24.44 -9.07
CA LEU A 119 5.07 -23.08 -8.72
C LEU A 119 4.25 -22.01 -9.45
N ALA A 120 3.50 -22.39 -10.50
CA ALA A 120 2.67 -21.44 -11.23
C ALA A 120 1.48 -21.00 -10.40
N ASN A 121 1.27 -19.67 -10.33
CA ASN A 121 0.10 -19.06 -9.73
C ASN A 121 -0.86 -18.45 -10.77
N THR A 122 -0.45 -18.48 -12.04
CA THR A 122 -1.22 -17.89 -13.15
C THR A 122 -1.14 -18.80 -14.37
N ASP A 123 -2.32 -19.27 -14.82
CA ASP A 123 -2.40 -20.08 -16.02
C ASP A 123 -2.05 -19.22 -17.25
N ASN A 124 -1.19 -19.76 -18.12
CA ASN A 124 -0.79 -19.14 -19.36
C ASN A 124 -1.44 -19.81 -20.59
N GLY A 125 -2.38 -20.73 -20.40
CA GLY A 125 -3.08 -21.45 -21.45
C GLY A 125 -2.24 -22.53 -22.17
N THR A 126 -1.10 -22.94 -21.60
CA THR A 126 -0.21 -23.92 -22.21
C THR A 126 -0.35 -25.33 -21.64
N CYS A 127 -1.44 -25.60 -20.91
CA CYS A 127 -1.69 -26.93 -20.37
C CYS A 127 -1.76 -28.00 -21.48
N ILE A 128 -0.99 -29.07 -21.29
CA ILE A 128 -0.92 -30.21 -22.21
C ILE A 128 -1.54 -31.41 -21.52
N PRO A 129 -2.57 -32.06 -22.10
CA PRO A 129 -3.14 -33.27 -21.53
C PRO A 129 -2.18 -34.46 -21.60
N PHE A 130 -2.36 -35.44 -20.75
CA PHE A 130 -1.71 -36.73 -20.89
C PHE A 130 -2.22 -37.41 -22.17
N ILE A 131 -1.28 -37.83 -23.04
CA ILE A 131 -1.54 -38.61 -24.25
C ILE A 131 -0.78 -39.93 -24.07
N TYR A 132 -1.51 -40.98 -23.76
CA TYR A 132 -0.95 -42.29 -23.48
C TYR A 132 -0.67 -43.06 -24.76
N GLY A 133 0.41 -43.85 -24.76
CA GLY A 133 0.84 -44.71 -25.85
C GLY A 133 2.29 -45.08 -25.74
N CYS A 134 2.80 -45.92 -26.67
CA CYS A 134 4.20 -46.26 -26.71
C CYS A 134 5.07 -45.06 -27.06
N THR A 135 6.01 -44.70 -26.16
CA THR A 135 6.94 -43.57 -26.32
C THR A 135 8.34 -44.00 -26.80
N ASP A 136 8.59 -45.32 -26.98
CA ASP A 136 9.88 -45.84 -27.51
C ASP A 136 9.89 -45.72 -29.02
N VAL A 137 10.79 -44.88 -29.55
CA VAL A 137 11.01 -44.68 -31.01
C VAL A 137 11.48 -45.93 -31.77
N LEU A 138 11.97 -46.97 -31.05
CA LEU A 138 12.42 -48.22 -31.62
C LEU A 138 11.31 -49.28 -31.66
N ALA A 139 10.20 -49.04 -30.99
CA ALA A 139 9.06 -49.96 -30.97
C ALA A 139 8.26 -49.90 -32.26
N ILE A 140 7.65 -51.07 -32.65
CA ILE A 140 6.83 -51.19 -33.85
C ILE A 140 5.59 -50.24 -33.81
N ASN A 141 5.02 -50.07 -32.61
CA ASN A 141 3.84 -49.28 -32.35
C ASN A 141 4.12 -47.91 -31.74
N TYR A 142 5.31 -47.34 -31.99
CA TYR A 142 5.64 -45.98 -31.56
C TYR A 142 4.55 -44.99 -31.91
N ASN A 143 4.12 -44.22 -30.93
CA ASN A 143 3.14 -43.15 -31.12
C ASN A 143 3.83 -41.79 -30.92
N VAL A 144 4.07 -41.07 -32.02
CA VAL A 144 4.72 -39.76 -31.99
C VAL A 144 3.97 -38.68 -31.22
N LEU A 145 2.67 -38.87 -30.94
CA LEU A 145 1.84 -37.95 -30.18
C LEU A 145 1.80 -38.28 -28.70
N ALA A 146 2.22 -39.50 -28.31
CA ALA A 146 2.24 -39.90 -26.89
C ALA A 146 3.31 -39.12 -26.13
N ASN A 147 2.91 -38.58 -24.96
CA ASN A 147 3.82 -37.95 -24.01
C ASN A 147 3.96 -38.78 -22.73
N THR A 148 3.23 -39.88 -22.62
CA THR A 148 3.21 -40.76 -21.45
C THR A 148 3.13 -42.21 -21.89
N ASP A 149 4.14 -42.99 -21.51
CA ASP A 149 4.16 -44.42 -21.81
C ASP A 149 3.06 -45.15 -21.02
N ASP A 150 2.30 -45.97 -21.71
CA ASP A 150 1.23 -46.81 -21.15
C ASP A 150 1.65 -48.29 -21.02
N GLY A 151 2.91 -48.62 -21.32
CA GLY A 151 3.44 -49.96 -21.29
C GLY A 151 3.05 -50.82 -22.50
N SER A 152 2.48 -50.23 -23.55
CA SER A 152 1.98 -50.94 -24.75
C SER A 152 3.06 -51.15 -25.79
N CYS A 153 4.32 -50.75 -25.57
CA CYS A 153 5.41 -50.86 -26.55
C CYS A 153 5.61 -52.31 -26.99
N ILE A 154 5.76 -52.50 -28.30
CA ILE A 154 6.04 -53.77 -28.92
C ILE A 154 7.46 -53.75 -29.52
N ASP A 155 8.36 -54.50 -28.96
CA ASP A 155 9.75 -54.54 -29.43
C ASP A 155 9.86 -55.11 -30.85
N VAL A 156 10.81 -54.57 -31.61
CA VAL A 156 11.17 -55.16 -32.92
C VAL A 156 11.92 -56.48 -32.69
N VAL A 157 11.28 -57.55 -33.03
CA VAL A 157 11.94 -58.86 -33.04
C VAL A 157 12.57 -59.09 -34.45
N LEU A 158 13.88 -59.09 -34.48
CA LEU A 158 14.64 -59.38 -35.71
C LEU A 158 14.68 -60.87 -35.93
N GLY A 159 14.22 -61.36 -37.07
CA GLY A 159 14.23 -62.76 -37.46
C GLY A 159 13.85 -62.93 -38.92
N CYS A 160 13.95 -64.17 -39.39
CA CYS A 160 13.49 -64.51 -40.71
C CYS A 160 11.96 -64.54 -40.77
N THR A 161 11.34 -63.72 -41.62
CA THR A 161 9.90 -63.62 -41.78
C THR A 161 9.35 -64.59 -42.85
N ASP A 162 10.24 -65.33 -43.52
CA ASP A 162 9.87 -66.35 -44.48
C ASP A 162 9.49 -67.66 -43.71
N SER A 163 8.20 -68.00 -43.79
CA SER A 163 7.66 -69.19 -43.08
C SER A 163 8.15 -70.53 -43.69
N THR A 164 8.83 -70.48 -44.82
CA THR A 164 9.44 -71.64 -45.49
C THR A 164 10.94 -71.79 -45.24
N ALA A 165 11.60 -70.76 -44.64
CA ALA A 165 13.02 -70.82 -44.32
C ALA A 165 13.27 -71.67 -43.08
N PHE A 166 14.28 -72.52 -43.15
CA PHE A 166 14.73 -73.31 -42.02
C PHE A 166 15.75 -72.53 -41.19
N ASN A 167 15.38 -72.11 -39.98
CA ASN A 167 16.25 -71.40 -39.06
C ASN A 167 16.82 -72.31 -38.02
#